data_3c4dae70c6f4c19e0f1a0c5971fd42e2
#
_entry.id   3c4dae70c6f4c19e0f1a0c5971fd42e2
#
_cell.length_a   1.000
_cell.length_b   1.000
_cell.length_c   1.000
_cell.angle_alpha   90.00
_cell.angle_beta   90.00
_cell.angle_gamma   90.00
#
_symmetry.space_group_name_H-M   'P 1'
#
loop_
_entity.id
_entity.type
_entity.pdbx_description
1 polymer ?
#
loop_
_entity_poly.entity_id
_entity_poly.type
_entity_poly.pdbx_seq_one_letter_code
_entity_poly.pdbx_strand_id
1 'polypeptide(L)'
;APDFTLTDQYGQSHTLSDYQGKTVFLNFWATWCGPCKMEMPDIQALYEDWDENAGELVVLGVAGPNIGQEGSAEDITAFLEENGYTYPVVMDETGTLFYQYGISAYPTTFMIDTEGNVFGYVQGAVSREVMDDIVEQTRTGQRR
;
A
#
# COMPACT_ATOMS: atom_id res chain seq x y z
N ALA A 1 12.97 5.71 -3.62
CA ALA A 1 11.73 5.16 -4.17
C ALA A 1 11.19 6.09 -5.26
N PRO A 2 10.68 5.55 -6.38
CA PRO A 2 10.03 6.39 -7.38
C PRO A 2 8.90 7.19 -6.76
N ASP A 3 8.93 8.51 -6.95
CA ASP A 3 7.88 9.39 -6.43
C ASP A 3 6.63 9.31 -7.30
N PHE A 4 5.50 9.69 -6.72
CA PHE A 4 4.24 9.72 -7.45
C PHE A 4 3.28 10.69 -6.80
N THR A 5 2.27 11.10 -7.57
CA THR A 5 1.11 11.83 -7.05
C THR A 5 -0.12 11.16 -7.64
N LEU A 6 -0.91 10.53 -6.80
CA LEU A 6 -2.10 9.78 -7.21
C LEU A 6 -3.24 10.07 -6.24
N THR A 7 -4.48 9.87 -6.72
CA THR A 7 -5.69 10.15 -5.96
C THR A 7 -6.24 8.86 -5.36
N ASP A 8 -6.70 8.92 -4.12
CA ASP A 8 -7.28 7.78 -3.43
C ASP A 8 -8.79 7.65 -3.69
N GLN A 9 -9.41 6.63 -3.05
CA GLN A 9 -10.85 6.34 -3.20
C GLN A 9 -11.77 7.45 -2.69
N TYR A 10 -11.22 8.39 -1.92
CA TYR A 10 -11.97 9.54 -1.39
C TYR A 10 -11.73 10.81 -2.19
N GLY A 11 -10.99 10.74 -3.29
CA GLY A 11 -10.66 11.89 -4.11
C GLY A 11 -9.52 12.76 -3.55
N GLN A 12 -8.81 12.26 -2.55
CA GLN A 12 -7.68 12.98 -1.96
C GLN A 12 -6.39 12.61 -2.66
N SER A 13 -5.53 13.60 -2.91
CA SER A 13 -4.25 13.41 -3.57
C SER A 13 -3.18 13.04 -2.57
N HIS A 14 -2.32 12.08 -2.95
CA HIS A 14 -1.17 11.66 -2.15
C HIS A 14 0.10 11.74 -2.99
N THR A 15 1.11 12.43 -2.47
CA THR A 15 2.43 12.49 -3.08
C THR A 15 3.40 11.79 -2.14
N LEU A 16 4.10 10.77 -2.62
CA LEU A 16 4.97 9.97 -1.76
C LEU A 16 6.02 10.81 -1.04
N SER A 17 6.65 11.77 -1.74
CA SER A 17 7.69 12.62 -1.14
C SER A 17 7.18 13.49 0.01
N ASP A 18 5.88 13.72 0.10
CA ASP A 18 5.29 14.47 1.23
C ASP A 18 5.31 13.67 2.52
N TYR A 19 5.57 12.36 2.44
CA TYR A 19 5.64 11.48 3.61
C TYR A 19 7.06 11.28 4.11
N GLN A 20 8.05 12.00 3.58
CA GLN A 20 9.40 11.96 4.14
C GLN A 20 9.35 12.35 5.62
N GLY A 21 10.12 11.66 6.43
CA GLY A 21 10.02 11.75 7.87
C GLY A 21 9.15 10.67 8.49
N LYS A 22 8.40 9.95 7.67
CA LYS A 22 7.55 8.84 8.11
C LYS A 22 7.94 7.56 7.38
N THR A 23 7.66 6.41 8.02
CA THR A 23 7.80 5.10 7.39
C THR A 23 6.54 4.84 6.57
N VAL A 24 6.69 4.31 5.35
CA VAL A 24 5.55 4.02 4.47
C VAL A 24 5.47 2.53 4.18
N PHE A 25 4.28 1.97 4.42
CA PHE A 25 3.89 0.61 4.05
C PHE A 25 3.07 0.73 2.77
N LEU A 26 3.67 0.38 1.63
CA LEU A 26 3.08 0.59 0.31
C LEU A 26 2.75 -0.76 -0.31
N ASN A 27 1.45 -1.05 -0.44
CA ASN A 27 0.95 -2.38 -0.84
C ASN A 27 0.28 -2.34 -2.20
N PHE A 28 0.85 -3.05 -3.18
CA PHE A 28 0.29 -3.19 -4.52
C PHE A 28 -0.60 -4.43 -4.57
N TRP A 29 -1.84 -4.27 -5.01
CA TRP A 29 -2.86 -5.33 -4.93
C TRP A 29 -3.89 -5.22 -6.05
N ALA A 30 -4.80 -6.21 -6.13
CA ALA A 30 -5.91 -6.21 -7.06
C ALA A 30 -7.13 -6.88 -6.42
N THR A 31 -8.33 -6.48 -6.83
CA THR A 31 -9.57 -7.01 -6.25
C THR A 31 -9.80 -8.48 -6.58
N TRP A 32 -9.23 -8.96 -7.69
CA TRP A 32 -9.37 -10.37 -8.12
C TRP A 32 -8.32 -11.29 -7.49
N CYS A 33 -7.40 -10.74 -6.73
CA CYS A 33 -6.29 -11.49 -6.16
C CYS A 33 -6.69 -12.08 -4.80
N GLY A 34 -6.78 -13.39 -4.70
CA GLY A 34 -7.13 -14.08 -3.46
C GLY A 34 -6.20 -13.77 -2.29
N PRO A 35 -4.87 -13.97 -2.45
CA PRO A 35 -3.93 -13.65 -1.36
C PRO A 35 -3.99 -12.19 -0.92
N CYS A 36 -4.23 -11.25 -1.85
CA CYS A 36 -4.40 -9.84 -1.49
C CYS A 36 -5.57 -9.65 -0.53
N LYS A 37 -6.70 -10.30 -0.84
CA LYS A 37 -7.90 -10.18 -0.01
C LYS A 37 -7.71 -10.81 1.36
N MET A 38 -6.85 -11.80 1.46
CA MET A 38 -6.56 -12.48 2.73
C MET A 38 -5.80 -11.58 3.69
N GLU A 39 -4.91 -10.72 3.21
CA GLU A 39 -4.11 -9.86 4.10
C GLU A 39 -4.75 -8.51 4.39
N MET A 40 -5.78 -8.10 3.62
CA MET A 40 -6.38 -6.77 3.76
C MET A 40 -6.97 -6.49 5.14
N PRO A 41 -7.64 -7.44 5.81
CA PRO A 41 -8.10 -7.18 7.19
C PRO A 41 -6.96 -6.81 8.13
N ASP A 42 -5.80 -7.45 7.98
CA ASP A 42 -4.63 -7.16 8.80
C ASP A 42 -4.01 -5.82 8.44
N ILE A 43 -4.05 -5.43 7.16
CA ILE A 43 -3.58 -4.11 6.73
C ILE A 43 -4.48 -3.02 7.33
N GLN A 44 -5.79 -3.24 7.34
CA GLN A 44 -6.73 -2.30 7.96
C GLN A 44 -6.45 -2.16 9.46
N ALA A 45 -6.21 -3.29 10.15
CA ALA A 45 -5.88 -3.26 11.57
C ALA A 45 -4.56 -2.53 11.82
N LEU A 46 -3.55 -2.75 10.98
CA LEU A 46 -2.28 -2.03 11.07
C LEU A 46 -2.50 -0.52 10.93
N TYR A 47 -3.30 -0.12 9.96
CA TYR A 47 -3.65 1.28 9.73
C TYR A 47 -4.32 1.91 10.97
N GLU A 48 -5.27 1.22 11.55
CA GLU A 48 -5.98 1.70 12.74
C GLU A 48 -5.05 1.79 13.95
N ASP A 49 -4.19 0.79 14.13
CA ASP A 49 -3.28 0.73 15.27
C ASP A 49 -2.19 1.80 15.21
N TRP A 50 -1.90 2.34 14.03
CA TRP A 50 -0.93 3.40 13.84
C TRP A 50 -1.59 4.76 13.60
N ASP A 51 -2.74 4.99 14.24
CA ASP A 51 -3.44 6.28 14.26
C ASP A 51 -3.91 6.74 12.88
N GLU A 52 -4.26 5.80 12.01
CA GLU A 52 -4.84 6.10 10.70
C GLU A 52 -3.99 7.10 9.90
N ASN A 53 -2.70 6.83 9.81
CA ASN A 53 -1.69 7.62 9.10
C ASN A 53 -1.37 8.99 9.73
N ALA A 54 -1.91 9.28 10.90
CA ALA A 54 -1.60 10.53 11.60
C ALA A 54 -0.28 10.48 12.36
N GLY A 55 0.25 9.28 12.60
CA GLY A 55 1.48 9.08 13.35
C GLY A 55 2.70 8.86 12.47
N GLU A 56 3.60 8.00 12.92
CA GLU A 56 4.89 7.77 12.26
C GLU A 56 4.83 6.79 11.09
N LEU A 57 3.75 6.02 10.97
CA LEU A 57 3.57 5.06 9.87
C LEU A 57 2.45 5.53 8.96
N VAL A 58 2.70 5.47 7.66
CA VAL A 58 1.69 5.71 6.62
C VAL A 58 1.43 4.39 5.91
N VAL A 59 0.16 3.97 5.86
CA VAL A 59 -0.29 2.78 5.14
C VAL A 59 -1.00 3.24 3.88
N LEU A 60 -0.50 2.83 2.72
CA LEU A 60 -1.09 3.14 1.43
C LEU A 60 -1.23 1.86 0.61
N GLY A 61 -2.42 1.63 0.06
CA GLY A 61 -2.59 0.64 -0.99
C GLY A 61 -2.44 1.29 -2.36
N VAL A 62 -2.08 0.50 -3.35
CA VAL A 62 -2.04 0.93 -4.75
C VAL A 62 -2.82 -0.06 -5.59
N ALA A 63 -3.82 0.43 -6.29
CA ALA A 63 -4.62 -0.38 -7.21
C ALA A 63 -4.51 0.17 -8.62
N GLY A 64 -4.66 -0.69 -9.63
CA GLY A 64 -4.57 -0.30 -11.04
C GLY A 64 -5.90 -0.45 -11.74
N PRO A 65 -6.77 0.58 -11.73
CA PRO A 65 -8.07 0.49 -12.40
C PRO A 65 -7.93 0.13 -13.87
N ASN A 66 -8.76 -0.82 -14.31
CA ASN A 66 -8.83 -1.27 -15.70
C ASN A 66 -7.53 -1.90 -16.24
N ILE A 67 -6.59 -2.25 -15.36
CA ILE A 67 -5.35 -2.93 -15.77
C ILE A 67 -5.56 -4.43 -15.62
N GLY A 68 -5.29 -5.17 -16.69
CA GLY A 68 -5.47 -6.62 -16.70
C GLY A 68 -6.92 -7.00 -16.39
N GLN A 69 -7.13 -7.78 -15.33
CA GLN A 69 -8.44 -8.25 -14.91
C GLN A 69 -9.16 -7.31 -13.94
N GLU A 70 -8.55 -6.17 -13.61
CA GLU A 70 -9.12 -5.26 -12.63
C GLU A 70 -10.28 -4.46 -13.22
N GLY A 71 -11.25 -4.10 -12.34
CA GLY A 71 -12.35 -3.24 -12.71
C GLY A 71 -11.97 -1.76 -12.68
N SER A 72 -13.00 -0.91 -12.79
CA SER A 72 -12.83 0.55 -12.76
C SER A 72 -12.46 1.06 -11.36
N ALA A 73 -12.07 2.33 -11.28
CA ALA A 73 -11.84 2.97 -9.98
C ALA A 73 -13.09 2.91 -9.09
N GLU A 74 -14.28 3.06 -9.69
CA GLU A 74 -15.54 2.94 -8.95
C GLU A 74 -15.75 1.53 -8.42
N ASP A 75 -15.40 0.51 -9.21
CA ASP A 75 -15.51 -0.88 -8.76
C ASP A 75 -14.58 -1.15 -7.58
N ILE A 76 -13.37 -0.63 -7.63
CA ILE A 76 -12.38 -0.77 -6.55
C ILE A 76 -12.89 -0.06 -5.29
N THR A 77 -13.39 1.15 -5.44
CA THR A 77 -13.95 1.93 -4.33
C THR A 77 -15.12 1.19 -3.67
N ALA A 78 -16.02 0.63 -4.48
CA ALA A 78 -17.15 -0.15 -3.97
C ALA A 78 -16.67 -1.37 -3.19
N PHE A 79 -15.65 -2.06 -3.68
CA PHE A 79 -15.07 -3.21 -2.99
C PHE A 79 -14.54 -2.81 -1.61
N LEU A 80 -13.81 -1.70 -1.53
CA LEU A 80 -13.26 -1.22 -0.28
C LEU A 80 -14.37 -0.85 0.72
N GLU A 81 -15.41 -0.16 0.25
CA GLU A 81 -16.55 0.20 1.09
C GLU A 81 -17.29 -1.02 1.61
N GLU A 82 -17.57 -1.99 0.75
CA GLU A 82 -18.29 -3.21 1.11
C GLU A 82 -17.56 -4.01 2.18
N ASN A 83 -16.24 -3.95 2.20
CA ASN A 83 -15.42 -4.71 3.16
C ASN A 83 -14.98 -3.88 4.35
N GLY A 84 -15.35 -2.61 4.42
CA GLY A 84 -15.02 -1.74 5.55
C GLY A 84 -13.55 -1.32 5.61
N TYR A 85 -12.86 -1.33 4.48
CA TYR A 85 -11.45 -0.90 4.43
C TYR A 85 -11.41 0.60 4.19
N THR A 86 -10.75 1.31 5.12
CA THR A 86 -10.70 2.77 5.10
C THR A 86 -9.30 3.33 4.87
N TYR A 87 -8.25 2.49 4.89
CA TYR A 87 -6.92 3.01 4.60
C TYR A 87 -6.87 3.52 3.15
N PRO A 88 -6.12 4.59 2.88
CA PRO A 88 -6.07 5.16 1.54
C PRO A 88 -5.52 4.18 0.51
N VAL A 89 -6.23 4.05 -0.60
CA VAL A 89 -5.80 3.25 -1.76
C VAL A 89 -5.73 4.18 -2.95
N VAL A 90 -4.52 4.47 -3.42
CA VAL A 90 -4.33 5.35 -4.57
C VAL A 90 -4.54 4.58 -5.87
N MET A 91 -5.06 5.28 -6.88
CA MET A 91 -5.47 4.68 -8.15
C MET A 91 -4.44 4.99 -9.23
N ASP A 92 -3.71 3.96 -9.66
CA ASP A 92 -2.71 4.08 -10.74
C ASP A 92 -3.36 3.74 -12.08
N GLU A 93 -4.11 4.70 -12.63
CA GLU A 93 -4.94 4.46 -13.81
C GLU A 93 -4.14 4.19 -15.08
N THR A 94 -2.92 4.67 -15.16
CA THR A 94 -2.05 4.46 -16.33
C THR A 94 -1.16 3.22 -16.21
N GLY A 95 -1.04 2.66 -15.01
CA GLY A 95 -0.12 1.55 -14.75
C GLY A 95 1.33 1.98 -14.62
N THR A 96 1.61 3.27 -14.68
CA THR A 96 2.98 3.79 -14.62
C THR A 96 3.67 3.42 -13.32
N LEU A 97 2.97 3.52 -12.19
CA LEU A 97 3.57 3.22 -10.89
C LEU A 97 3.87 1.74 -10.74
N PHE A 98 2.93 0.87 -11.18
CA PHE A 98 3.17 -0.57 -11.19
C PHE A 98 4.42 -0.91 -11.99
N TYR A 99 4.60 -0.25 -13.14
CA TYR A 99 5.78 -0.46 -13.97
C TYR A 99 7.06 0.03 -13.30
N GLN A 100 7.02 1.23 -12.72
CA GLN A 100 8.21 1.83 -12.08
C GLN A 100 8.70 1.02 -10.88
N TYR A 101 7.78 0.41 -10.14
CA TYR A 101 8.12 -0.43 -8.99
C TYR A 101 8.37 -1.88 -9.39
N GLY A 102 8.25 -2.21 -10.68
CA GLY A 102 8.55 -3.55 -11.19
C GLY A 102 7.60 -4.62 -10.66
N ILE A 103 6.33 -4.31 -10.51
CA ILE A 103 5.36 -5.24 -9.94
C ILE A 103 5.08 -6.37 -10.92
N SER A 104 5.42 -7.60 -10.53
CA SER A 104 5.21 -8.80 -11.35
C SER A 104 4.30 -9.82 -10.68
N ALA A 105 3.97 -9.62 -9.42
CA ALA A 105 3.12 -10.55 -8.65
C ALA A 105 2.30 -9.75 -7.64
N TYR A 106 1.16 -10.31 -7.23
CA TYR A 106 0.28 -9.68 -6.23
C TYR A 106 0.09 -10.63 -5.05
N PRO A 107 0.06 -10.09 -3.84
CA PRO A 107 0.40 -8.70 -3.50
C PRO A 107 1.93 -8.52 -3.45
N THR A 108 2.36 -7.27 -3.57
CA THR A 108 3.75 -6.89 -3.30
C THR A 108 3.74 -5.68 -2.38
N THR A 109 4.49 -5.76 -1.29
CA THR A 109 4.58 -4.68 -0.31
C THR A 109 6.00 -4.12 -0.30
N PHE A 110 6.11 -2.81 -0.49
CA PHE A 110 7.37 -2.08 -0.37
C PHE A 110 7.39 -1.34 0.95
N MET A 111 8.50 -1.45 1.67
CA MET A 111 8.74 -0.63 2.85
C MET A 111 9.66 0.51 2.49
N ILE A 112 9.23 1.73 2.79
CA ILE A 112 9.95 2.95 2.45
C ILE A 112 10.32 3.65 3.76
N ASP A 113 11.60 4.01 3.87
CA ASP A 113 12.12 4.59 5.10
C ASP A 113 11.83 6.09 5.19
N THR A 114 12.23 6.71 6.30
CA THR A 114 11.96 8.13 6.55
C THR A 114 12.66 9.07 5.58
N GLU A 115 13.67 8.58 4.85
CA GLU A 115 14.39 9.36 3.85
C GLU A 115 13.78 9.21 2.45
N GLY A 116 12.72 8.40 2.33
CA GLY A 116 12.05 8.16 1.06
C GLY A 116 12.70 7.07 0.20
N ASN A 117 13.60 6.29 0.78
CA ASN A 117 14.27 5.20 0.08
C ASN A 117 13.58 3.87 0.33
N VAL A 118 13.62 2.98 -0.67
CA VAL A 118 13.13 1.62 -0.49
C VAL A 118 14.04 0.90 0.49
N PHE A 119 13.49 0.50 1.63
CA PHE A 119 14.21 -0.30 2.62
C PHE A 119 14.21 -1.77 2.22
N GLY A 120 13.09 -2.25 1.70
CA GLY A 120 12.93 -3.62 1.26
C GLY A 120 11.54 -3.87 0.71
N TYR A 121 11.31 -5.09 0.21
CA TYR A 121 10.00 -5.47 -0.28
C TYR A 121 9.74 -6.96 -0.05
N VAL A 122 8.46 -7.32 -0.08
CA VAL A 122 8.00 -8.71 0.09
C VAL A 122 6.96 -9.00 -0.98
N GLN A 123 7.11 -10.14 -1.67
CA GLN A 123 6.09 -10.63 -2.60
C GLN A 123 5.26 -11.70 -1.91
N GLY A 124 3.94 -11.65 -2.10
CA GLY A 124 3.00 -12.56 -1.48
C GLY A 124 2.38 -12.00 -0.22
N ALA A 125 1.30 -12.65 0.23
CA ALA A 125 0.59 -12.24 1.43
C ALA A 125 1.42 -12.51 2.68
N VAL A 126 1.35 -11.59 3.64
CA VAL A 126 2.06 -11.70 4.90
C VAL A 126 1.07 -11.58 6.06
N SER A 127 1.41 -12.21 7.19
CA SER A 127 0.61 -12.12 8.40
C SER A 127 0.81 -10.77 9.09
N ARG A 128 -0.05 -10.44 10.03
CA ARG A 128 0.10 -9.23 10.84
C ARG A 128 1.44 -9.24 11.57
N GLU A 129 1.87 -10.40 12.08
CA GLU A 129 3.16 -10.52 12.76
C GLU A 129 4.31 -10.12 11.85
N VAL A 130 4.29 -10.58 10.59
CA VAL A 130 5.30 -10.20 9.61
C VAL A 130 5.20 -8.72 9.26
N MET A 131 3.99 -8.18 9.15
CA MET A 131 3.80 -6.74 8.92
C MET A 131 4.45 -5.92 10.02
N ASP A 132 4.21 -6.28 11.27
CA ASP A 132 4.80 -5.59 12.42
C ASP A 132 6.31 -5.67 12.39
N ASP A 133 6.86 -6.82 12.01
CA ASP A 133 8.31 -7.02 11.94
C ASP A 133 8.96 -6.16 10.84
N ILE A 134 8.39 -6.13 9.64
CA ILE A 134 8.97 -5.34 8.55
C ILE A 134 8.81 -3.83 8.80
N VAL A 135 7.74 -3.42 9.47
CA VAL A 135 7.59 -2.02 9.89
C VAL A 135 8.69 -1.65 10.87
N GLU A 136 8.94 -2.50 11.86
CA GLU A 136 9.96 -2.23 12.88
C GLU A 136 11.35 -2.22 12.28
N GLN A 137 11.68 -3.16 11.39
CA GLN A 137 12.97 -3.17 10.70
C GLN A 137 13.19 -1.86 9.94
N THR A 138 12.17 -1.39 9.25
CA THR A 138 12.26 -0.15 8.47
C THR A 138 12.43 1.06 9.36
N ARG A 139 11.66 1.13 10.46
CA ARG A 139 11.72 2.25 11.39
C ARG A 139 13.08 2.37 12.06
N THR A 140 13.69 1.25 12.42
CA THR A 140 14.99 1.23 13.11
C THR A 140 16.16 1.21 12.15
N GLY A 141 15.92 0.87 10.88
CA GLY A 141 16.98 0.69 9.88
C GLY A 141 17.78 -0.59 10.08
N GLN A 142 17.27 -1.53 10.88
CA GLN A 142 17.98 -2.77 11.20
C GLN A 142 17.28 -3.97 10.60
N ARG A 143 17.92 -4.62 9.64
CA ARG A 143 17.43 -5.86 9.05
C ARG A 143 17.67 -7.03 10.00
N ARG A 144 16.74 -7.98 9.95
CA ARG A 144 16.80 -9.19 10.79
C ARG A 144 16.89 -10.45 9.95
#